data_7b50cacfcf7c8627cbb3d77cec60074d
#
_entry.id   7b50cacfcf7c8627cbb3d77cec60074d
#
_cell.length_a   1.000
_cell.length_b   1.000
_cell.length_c   1.000
_cell.angle_alpha   90.00
_cell.angle_beta   90.00
_cell.angle_gamma   90.00
#
_symmetry.space_group_name_H-M   'P 1'
#
loop_
_entity.id
_entity.type
_entity.pdbx_description
1 polymer ?
#
loop_
_entity_poly.entity_id
_entity_poly.type
_entity_poly.pdbx_seq_one_letter_code
_entity_poly.pdbx_strand_id
1 'polypeptide(L)'
;HHAAHPTAPLPEPPFRRPEDAAEQLRRAVAAHRRWFGETPTGVWPSEGSVSDAAAAAIAEAGFRWMATDEDILQRSAAETPLTAGARCQPHALPTPAGELRVLFRD
;
A
#
# COMPACT_ATOMS: atom_id res chain seq x y z
N HIS A 1 -1.91 10.14 -2.75
CA HIS A 1 -2.79 10.41 -3.91
C HIS A 1 -2.04 11.12 -5.04
N HIS A 2 -1.31 12.19 -4.76
CA HIS A 2 -0.55 12.92 -5.80
C HIS A 2 0.50 12.04 -6.51
N ALA A 3 1.16 11.14 -5.79
CA ALA A 3 2.11 10.21 -6.40
C ALA A 3 1.44 9.25 -7.42
N ALA A 4 0.19 8.84 -7.15
CA ALA A 4 -0.58 7.98 -8.04
C ALA A 4 -1.27 8.76 -9.18
N HIS A 5 -1.60 10.04 -8.94
CA HIS A 5 -2.33 10.91 -9.87
C HIS A 5 -1.70 12.31 -9.89
N PRO A 6 -0.54 12.49 -10.53
CA PRO A 6 0.21 13.76 -10.48
C PRO A 6 -0.52 14.95 -11.13
N THR A 7 -1.49 14.68 -12.00
CA THR A 7 -2.29 15.71 -12.68
C THR A 7 -3.64 16.02 -12.00
N ALA A 8 -3.97 15.30 -10.92
CA ALA A 8 -5.22 15.53 -10.21
C ALA A 8 -5.18 16.87 -9.47
N PRO A 9 -6.27 17.68 -9.50
CA PRO A 9 -6.35 18.87 -8.70
C PRO A 9 -6.37 18.51 -7.22
N LEU A 10 -5.45 19.06 -6.47
CA LEU A 10 -5.34 18.86 -5.02
C LEU A 10 -5.62 20.17 -4.28
N PRO A 11 -6.07 20.12 -3.02
CA PRO A 11 -6.22 21.28 -2.18
C PRO A 11 -4.90 22.06 -2.00
N GLU A 12 -4.97 23.37 -1.98
CA GLU A 12 -3.87 24.24 -1.63
C GLU A 12 -4.20 25.01 -0.34
N PRO A 13 -3.36 24.94 0.71
CA PRO A 13 -2.13 24.13 0.83
C PRO A 13 -2.46 22.62 0.90
N PRO A 14 -1.50 21.75 0.50
CA PRO A 14 -1.75 20.31 0.54
C PRO A 14 -1.94 19.82 1.97
N PHE A 15 -2.99 19.03 2.19
CA PHE A 15 -3.20 18.36 3.47
C PHE A 15 -2.14 17.28 3.70
N ARG A 16 -1.38 17.39 4.79
CA ARG A 16 -0.33 16.41 5.16
C ARG A 16 -0.40 16.12 6.65
N ARG A 17 -0.86 14.93 6.97
CA ARG A 17 -0.97 14.42 8.35
C ARG A 17 -0.54 12.95 8.40
N PRO A 18 0.76 12.65 8.31
CA PRO A 18 1.25 11.27 8.35
C PRO A 18 0.92 10.59 9.68
N GLU A 19 0.87 11.34 10.77
CA GLU A 19 0.46 10.87 12.09
C GLU A 19 -0.97 10.32 12.11
N ASP A 20 -1.88 10.91 11.34
CA ASP A 20 -3.26 10.44 11.24
C ASP A 20 -3.31 9.09 10.49
N ALA A 21 -2.49 8.93 9.44
CA ALA A 21 -2.39 7.67 8.71
C ALA A 21 -1.87 6.54 9.61
N ALA A 22 -0.82 6.80 10.39
CA ALA A 22 -0.28 5.84 11.35
C ALA A 22 -1.32 5.44 12.41
N GLU A 23 -2.06 6.42 12.94
CA GLU A 23 -3.12 6.18 13.92
C GLU A 23 -4.29 5.37 13.33
N GLN A 24 -4.69 5.65 12.10
CA GLN A 24 -5.74 4.88 11.42
C GLN A 24 -5.33 3.42 11.22
N LEU A 25 -4.09 3.15 10.79
CA LEU A 25 -3.56 1.78 10.66
C LEU A 25 -3.52 1.08 12.03
N ARG A 26 -3.08 1.75 13.07
CA ARG A 26 -3.09 1.22 14.44
C ARG A 26 -4.51 0.85 14.89
N ARG A 27 -5.49 1.72 14.63
CA ARG A 27 -6.90 1.45 14.94
C ARG A 27 -7.46 0.29 14.13
N ALA A 28 -7.08 0.18 12.86
CA ALA A 28 -7.50 -0.92 12.00
C ALA A 28 -7.00 -2.27 12.56
N VAL A 29 -5.74 -2.35 12.97
CA VAL A 29 -5.17 -3.53 13.62
C VAL A 29 -5.92 -3.86 14.93
N ALA A 30 -6.18 -2.86 15.77
CA ALA A 30 -6.90 -3.06 17.03
C ALA A 30 -8.35 -3.53 16.79
N ALA A 31 -9.05 -2.94 15.81
CA ALA A 31 -10.40 -3.34 15.45
C ALA A 31 -10.44 -4.77 14.91
N HIS A 32 -9.51 -5.13 14.01
CA HIS A 32 -9.42 -6.50 13.49
C HIS A 32 -9.20 -7.51 14.61
N ARG A 33 -8.26 -7.25 15.52
CA ARG A 33 -8.03 -8.12 16.69
C ARG A 33 -9.26 -8.26 17.57
N ARG A 34 -10.00 -7.18 17.78
CA ARG A 34 -11.23 -7.19 18.58
C ARG A 34 -12.32 -8.04 17.95
N TRP A 35 -12.48 -8.00 16.63
CA TRP A 35 -13.58 -8.68 15.94
C TRP A 35 -13.23 -10.12 15.55
N PHE A 36 -11.97 -10.40 15.19
CA PHE A 36 -11.57 -11.68 14.63
C PHE A 36 -10.62 -12.46 15.56
N GLY A 37 -10.14 -11.86 16.65
CA GLY A 37 -9.27 -12.54 17.64
C GLY A 37 -7.80 -12.65 17.21
N GLU A 38 -7.45 -12.22 16.01
CA GLU A 38 -6.09 -12.33 15.47
C GLU A 38 -5.56 -11.00 14.93
N THR A 39 -4.23 -10.90 14.80
CA THR A 39 -3.58 -9.73 14.21
C THR A 39 -3.61 -9.85 12.68
N PRO A 40 -4.08 -8.84 11.94
CA PRO A 40 -4.07 -8.86 10.49
C PRO A 40 -2.63 -8.86 9.98
N THR A 41 -2.36 -9.63 8.93
CA THR A 41 -1.05 -9.69 8.28
C THR A 41 -1.01 -8.94 6.97
N GLY A 42 -2.17 -8.61 6.41
CA GLY A 42 -2.30 -7.92 5.14
C GLY A 42 -3.31 -6.79 5.17
N VAL A 43 -3.21 -5.90 4.19
CA VAL A 43 -4.10 -4.75 4.06
C VAL A 43 -4.38 -4.45 2.58
N TRP A 44 -5.61 -4.03 2.31
CA TRP A 44 -5.97 -3.33 1.08
C TRP A 44 -5.94 -1.82 1.37
N PRO A 45 -4.99 -1.06 0.80
CA PRO A 45 -4.98 0.39 0.93
C PRO A 45 -6.27 1.01 0.38
N SER A 46 -6.68 2.15 0.93
CA SER A 46 -7.88 2.84 0.46
C SER A 46 -7.82 3.09 -1.04
N GLU A 47 -8.87 2.68 -1.76
CA GLU A 47 -8.98 2.80 -3.22
C GLU A 47 -7.84 2.13 -4.01
N GLY A 48 -7.12 1.16 -3.42
CA GLY A 48 -5.95 0.57 -4.05
C GLY A 48 -4.78 1.54 -4.27
N SER A 49 -4.88 2.76 -3.75
CA SER A 49 -3.86 3.80 -3.95
C SER A 49 -2.61 3.52 -3.14
N VAL A 50 -1.46 3.53 -3.80
CA VAL A 50 -0.16 3.23 -3.19
C VAL A 50 0.86 4.32 -3.47
N SER A 51 1.82 4.43 -2.57
CA SER A 51 3.05 5.24 -2.71
C SER A 51 4.10 4.69 -1.77
N ASP A 52 5.35 5.07 -1.94
CA ASP A 52 6.44 4.67 -1.03
C ASP A 52 6.14 5.04 0.43
N ALA A 53 5.58 6.23 0.65
CA ALA A 53 5.18 6.67 1.99
C ALA A 53 4.04 5.83 2.58
N ALA A 54 3.06 5.43 1.77
CA ALA A 54 1.99 4.54 2.21
C ALA A 54 2.52 3.14 2.52
N ALA A 55 3.39 2.60 1.68
CA ALA A 55 4.02 1.30 1.89
C ALA A 55 4.87 1.29 3.17
N ALA A 56 5.65 2.34 3.43
CA ALA A 56 6.41 2.49 4.67
C ALA A 56 5.50 2.50 5.90
N ALA A 57 4.44 3.30 5.91
CA ALA A 57 3.49 3.35 7.02
C ALA A 57 2.77 2.01 7.25
N ILE A 58 2.44 1.28 6.19
CA ILE A 58 1.84 -0.06 6.26
C ILE A 58 2.83 -1.05 6.90
N ALA A 59 4.09 -1.05 6.47
CA ALA A 59 5.13 -1.90 7.04
C ALA A 59 5.40 -1.56 8.53
N GLU A 60 5.49 -0.27 8.87
CA GLU A 60 5.64 0.22 10.26
C GLU A 60 4.47 -0.22 11.16
N ALA A 61 3.27 -0.29 10.63
CA ALA A 61 2.09 -0.79 11.36
C ALA A 61 2.10 -2.32 11.57
N GLY A 62 3.09 -3.04 11.04
CA GLY A 62 3.29 -4.47 11.22
C GLY A 62 2.61 -5.36 10.18
N PHE A 63 2.06 -4.79 9.12
CA PHE A 63 1.57 -5.59 8.01
C PHE A 63 2.75 -6.18 7.22
N ARG A 64 2.56 -7.38 6.70
CA ARG A 64 3.58 -8.11 5.91
C ARG A 64 3.31 -8.09 4.41
N TRP A 65 2.08 -7.80 4.04
CA TRP A 65 1.69 -7.68 2.65
C TRP A 65 0.58 -6.65 2.45
N MET A 66 0.51 -6.11 1.25
CA MET A 66 -0.60 -5.31 0.76
C MET A 66 -1.02 -5.76 -0.63
N ALA A 67 -2.22 -5.41 -1.03
CA ALA A 67 -2.69 -5.65 -2.39
C ALA A 67 -3.10 -4.34 -3.06
N THR A 68 -2.97 -4.28 -4.39
CA THR A 68 -3.39 -3.17 -5.24
C THR A 68 -3.75 -3.69 -6.63
N ASP A 69 -4.07 -2.82 -7.57
CA ASP A 69 -4.47 -3.22 -8.92
C ASP A 69 -3.26 -3.44 -9.85
N GLU A 70 -3.42 -4.31 -10.86
CA GLU A 70 -2.34 -4.61 -11.81
C GLU A 70 -1.92 -3.41 -12.67
N ASP A 71 -2.80 -2.45 -12.89
CA ASP A 71 -2.47 -1.19 -13.55
C ASP A 71 -1.34 -0.43 -12.84
N ILE A 72 -1.26 -0.56 -11.51
CA ILE A 72 -0.18 0.04 -10.71
C ILE A 72 1.14 -0.67 -11.03
N LEU A 73 1.12 -2.00 -11.12
CA LEU A 73 2.31 -2.78 -11.50
C LEU A 73 2.79 -2.38 -12.90
N GLN A 74 1.89 -2.29 -13.86
CA GLN A 74 2.23 -1.91 -15.24
C GLN A 74 2.86 -0.52 -15.30
N ARG A 75 2.30 0.45 -14.58
CA ARG A 75 2.85 1.81 -14.52
C ARG A 75 4.19 1.88 -13.80
N SER A 76 4.37 1.07 -12.75
CA SER A 76 5.63 1.01 -11.98
C SER A 76 6.75 0.32 -12.75
N ALA A 77 6.39 -0.59 -13.65
CA ALA A 77 7.33 -1.36 -14.48
C ALA A 77 7.54 -0.74 -15.88
N ALA A 78 7.27 0.55 -16.06
CA ALA A 78 7.13 1.23 -17.35
C ALA A 78 8.23 0.96 -18.41
N GLU A 79 9.42 0.55 -17.99
CA GLU A 79 10.55 0.25 -18.89
C GLU A 79 10.84 -1.27 -19.02
N THR A 80 10.17 -2.11 -18.25
CA THR A 80 10.41 -3.57 -18.27
C THR A 80 9.12 -4.30 -18.64
N PRO A 81 9.10 -5.01 -19.78
CA PRO A 81 7.93 -5.80 -20.15
C PRO A 81 7.60 -6.84 -19.06
N LEU A 82 6.41 -6.78 -18.51
CA LEU A 82 5.94 -7.75 -17.53
C LEU A 82 5.55 -9.05 -18.24
N THR A 83 6.12 -10.15 -17.81
CA THR A 83 5.65 -11.49 -18.23
C THR A 83 4.29 -11.78 -17.59
N ALA A 84 3.48 -12.62 -18.21
CA ALA A 84 2.21 -13.06 -17.61
C ALA A 84 2.40 -13.65 -16.21
N GLY A 85 3.49 -14.39 -15.97
CA GLY A 85 3.82 -14.93 -14.65
C GLY A 85 4.17 -13.87 -13.61
N ALA A 86 4.73 -12.73 -14.01
CA ALA A 86 5.06 -11.63 -13.08
C ALA A 86 3.83 -11.01 -12.44
N ARG A 87 2.68 -11.03 -13.12
CA ARG A 87 1.42 -10.46 -12.61
C ARG A 87 0.80 -11.32 -11.51
N CYS A 88 1.04 -12.62 -11.53
CA CYS A 88 0.41 -13.61 -10.66
C CYS A 88 1.27 -14.01 -9.45
N GLN A 89 2.32 -13.27 -9.14
CA GLN A 89 3.20 -13.58 -8.02
C GLN A 89 3.41 -12.38 -7.11
N PRO A 90 3.70 -12.62 -5.81
CA PRO A 90 4.02 -11.53 -4.88
C PRO A 90 5.34 -10.85 -5.26
N HIS A 91 5.36 -9.54 -5.21
CA HIS A 91 6.57 -8.74 -5.41
C HIS A 91 7.11 -8.26 -4.06
N ALA A 92 8.43 -8.30 -3.90
CA ALA A 92 9.10 -7.75 -2.72
C ALA A 92 9.29 -6.24 -2.91
N LEU A 93 8.80 -5.46 -1.95
CA LEU A 93 9.00 -4.02 -1.88
C LEU A 93 9.82 -3.70 -0.63
N PRO A 94 11.08 -3.26 -0.77
CA PRO A 94 11.86 -2.81 0.36
C PRO A 94 11.30 -1.50 0.92
N THR A 95 11.17 -1.42 2.24
CA THR A 95 10.78 -0.21 2.97
C THR A 95 11.76 0.06 4.10
N PRO A 96 11.80 1.27 4.68
CA PRO A 96 12.60 1.55 5.86
C PRO A 96 12.28 0.66 7.08
N ALA A 97 11.05 0.17 7.17
CA ALA A 97 10.59 -0.72 8.24
C ALA A 97 10.77 -2.22 7.94
N GLY A 98 11.33 -2.56 6.79
CA GLY A 98 11.52 -3.94 6.34
C GLY A 98 10.86 -4.24 5.00
N GLU A 99 10.86 -5.50 4.60
CA GLU A 99 10.27 -5.93 3.33
C GLU A 99 8.75 -6.09 3.44
N LEU A 100 8.01 -5.47 2.53
CA LEU A 100 6.57 -5.62 2.35
C LEU A 100 6.30 -6.40 1.05
N ARG A 101 5.41 -7.38 1.09
CA ARG A 101 4.97 -8.09 -0.12
C ARG A 101 3.81 -7.32 -0.76
N VAL A 102 3.85 -7.21 -2.09
CA VAL A 102 2.77 -6.60 -2.87
C VAL A 102 2.16 -7.63 -3.79
N LEU A 103 0.84 -7.74 -3.73
CA LEU A 103 0.01 -8.59 -4.60
C LEU A 103 -0.78 -7.69 -5.52
N PHE A 104 -0.95 -8.11 -6.75
CA PHE A 104 -1.69 -7.35 -7.75
C PHE A 104 -2.95 -8.11 -8.16
N ARG A 105 -4.08 -7.41 -8.10
CA ARG A 105 -5.37 -7.94 -8.54
C ARG A 105 -5.62 -7.52 -9.99
N ASP A 106 -6.06 -8.46 -10.82
CA ASP A 106 -6.62 -8.23 -12.16
C ASP A 106 -8.02 -7.61 -12.13
#